data_1209e92f3c7f716c1eb9bde10bd09581
#
_entry.id   1209e92f3c7f716c1eb9bde10bd09581
#
_cell.length_a   1.000
_cell.length_b   1.000
_cell.length_c   1.000
_cell.angle_alpha   90.00
_cell.angle_beta   90.00
_cell.angle_gamma   90.00
#
_symmetry.space_group_name_H-M   'P 1'
#
loop_
_entity.id
_entity.type
_entity.pdbx_description
1 polymer ?
#
loop_
_entity_poly.entity_id
_entity_poly.type
_entity_poly.pdbx_seq_one_letter_code
_entity_poly.pdbx_strand_id
1 'polypeptide(L)'
;MDFPKFQRLVEERTGFRTMESPTASGEYFSDSCGDMYNFFLKVGPGAVIEDISYFTTGCGFGTATCSLVVELAKGKTIDEAATISAGDIENQLDGYPEKKKDYPERALEALHVALDDYRGKVTAGSVPDYATMPRAESPAPAPSNAAPSPNGDAGKQLIKLR
;
A
#
# COMPACT_ATOMS: atom_id res chain seq x y z
N MET A 1 -20.65 5.71 -1.89
CA MET A 1 -19.25 5.59 -2.29
C MET A 1 -18.66 6.95 -2.58
N ASP A 2 -17.42 7.18 -2.14
CA ASP A 2 -16.74 8.45 -2.33
C ASP A 2 -16.14 8.48 -3.74
N PHE A 3 -16.89 8.95 -4.71
CA PHE A 3 -16.46 8.98 -6.10
C PHE A 3 -15.25 9.87 -6.36
N PRO A 4 -15.13 11.07 -5.78
CA PRO A 4 -13.95 11.88 -5.99
C PRO A 4 -12.68 11.17 -5.52
N LYS A 5 -12.74 10.48 -4.38
CA LYS A 5 -11.58 9.74 -3.89
C LYS A 5 -11.29 8.56 -4.79
N PHE A 6 -12.32 7.85 -5.24
CA PHE A 6 -12.16 6.72 -6.13
C PHE A 6 -11.46 7.18 -7.42
N GLN A 7 -11.92 8.27 -8.00
CA GLN A 7 -11.34 8.78 -9.23
C GLN A 7 -9.87 9.15 -9.03
N ARG A 8 -9.56 9.79 -7.92
CA ARG A 8 -8.18 10.15 -7.62
C ARG A 8 -7.29 8.89 -7.53
N LEU A 9 -7.78 7.86 -6.86
CA LEU A 9 -7.00 6.62 -6.72
C LEU A 9 -6.74 5.96 -8.07
N VAL A 10 -7.72 5.99 -8.95
CA VAL A 10 -7.57 5.40 -10.27
C VAL A 10 -6.59 6.20 -11.12
N GLU A 11 -6.64 7.52 -11.01
CA GLU A 11 -5.78 8.38 -11.78
C GLU A 11 -4.34 8.39 -11.28
N GLU A 12 -4.16 8.51 -9.99
CA GLU A 12 -2.82 8.56 -9.41
C GLU A 12 -2.13 7.23 -9.37
N ARG A 13 -2.90 6.16 -9.23
CA ARG A 13 -2.35 4.81 -9.19
C ARG A 13 -1.17 4.66 -8.24
N THR A 14 -1.31 5.21 -7.06
CA THR A 14 -0.24 5.17 -6.06
C THR A 14 0.21 3.73 -5.81
N GLY A 15 1.47 3.47 -6.02
CA GLY A 15 2.02 2.13 -5.80
C GLY A 15 1.91 1.18 -6.99
N PHE A 16 1.34 1.63 -8.12
CA PHE A 16 1.19 0.74 -9.27
C PHE A 16 2.54 0.64 -10.00
N ARG A 17 3.34 -0.31 -9.63
CA ARG A 17 4.64 -0.57 -10.26
C ARG A 17 5.17 -1.89 -9.75
N THR A 18 6.05 -2.49 -10.50
CA THR A 18 6.73 -3.67 -10.01
C THR A 18 7.94 -3.24 -9.18
N MET A 19 8.48 -4.12 -8.41
CA MET A 19 9.60 -3.80 -7.55
C MET A 19 10.72 -4.77 -7.88
N GLU A 20 11.93 -4.23 -8.10
CA GLU A 20 13.07 -5.04 -8.36
C GLU A 20 13.55 -5.60 -7.06
N SER A 21 13.81 -6.84 -6.93
CA SER A 21 14.32 -7.49 -5.72
C SER A 21 13.49 -7.23 -4.48
N PRO A 22 12.21 -7.52 -4.50
CA PRO A 22 11.40 -7.33 -3.30
C PRO A 22 11.83 -8.32 -2.23
N THR A 23 11.61 -7.97 -0.96
CA THR A 23 11.87 -8.91 0.13
C THR A 23 10.89 -10.07 0.04
N ALA A 24 9.66 -9.77 -0.35
CA ALA A 24 8.63 -10.79 -0.50
C ALA A 24 7.60 -10.33 -1.51
N SER A 25 6.86 -11.25 -2.09
CA SER A 25 5.80 -10.89 -3.02
C SER A 25 4.70 -11.93 -2.98
N GLY A 26 3.52 -11.56 -3.43
CA GLY A 26 2.40 -12.47 -3.44
C GLY A 26 1.45 -12.17 -4.58
N GLU A 27 0.85 -13.21 -5.13
CA GLU A 27 -0.04 -13.06 -6.25
C GLU A 27 -1.33 -13.80 -5.99
N TYR A 28 -2.42 -13.25 -6.41
CA TYR A 28 -3.72 -13.91 -6.33
C TYR A 28 -4.40 -13.72 -7.67
N PHE A 29 -4.89 -14.82 -8.24
CA PHE A 29 -5.60 -14.76 -9.51
C PHE A 29 -7.06 -15.07 -9.23
N SER A 30 -7.94 -14.19 -9.66
CA SER A 30 -9.36 -14.38 -9.45
C SER A 30 -9.95 -15.10 -10.66
N ASP A 31 -10.32 -16.37 -10.51
CA ASP A 31 -10.91 -17.14 -11.58
C ASP A 31 -12.21 -16.55 -12.06
N SER A 32 -12.96 -15.93 -11.20
CA SER A 32 -14.28 -15.45 -11.56
C SER A 32 -14.25 -14.29 -12.55
N CYS A 33 -13.21 -13.48 -12.52
CA CYS A 33 -13.13 -12.38 -13.46
C CYS A 33 -11.82 -12.31 -14.23
N GLY A 34 -10.93 -13.25 -13.98
CA GLY A 34 -9.67 -13.30 -14.71
C GLY A 34 -8.68 -12.22 -14.33
N ASP A 35 -8.89 -11.56 -13.21
CA ASP A 35 -7.98 -10.51 -12.78
C ASP A 35 -6.87 -11.04 -11.91
N MET A 36 -5.69 -10.47 -12.06
CA MET A 36 -4.55 -10.83 -11.24
C MET A 36 -4.19 -9.68 -10.35
N TYR A 37 -3.80 -9.99 -9.12
CA TYR A 37 -3.36 -9.01 -8.14
C TYR A 37 -2.01 -9.48 -7.62
N ASN A 38 -1.03 -8.60 -7.61
CA ASN A 38 0.31 -8.95 -7.16
C ASN A 38 0.83 -7.83 -6.27
N PHE A 39 1.34 -8.17 -5.08
CA PHE A 39 1.94 -7.19 -4.20
C PHE A 39 3.42 -7.50 -3.99
N PHE A 40 4.23 -6.46 -3.92
CA PHE A 40 5.66 -6.59 -3.70
C PHE A 40 6.00 -5.81 -2.44
N LEU A 41 6.74 -6.42 -1.54
CA LEU A 41 7.05 -5.83 -0.24
C LEU A 41 8.54 -5.65 -0.06
N LYS A 42 8.92 -4.52 0.54
CA LYS A 42 10.26 -4.31 0.99
C LYS A 42 10.16 -4.24 2.50
N VAL A 43 10.77 -5.18 3.19
CA VAL A 43 10.66 -5.26 4.65
C VAL A 43 12.00 -4.91 5.27
N GLY A 44 11.97 -4.16 6.34
CA GLY A 44 13.17 -3.75 7.04
C GLY A 44 13.09 -4.02 8.53
N PRO A 45 14.03 -3.47 9.31
CA PRO A 45 14.13 -3.75 10.74
C PRO A 45 12.81 -3.56 11.46
N GLY A 46 12.51 -4.43 12.40
CA GLY A 46 11.26 -4.44 13.10
C GLY A 46 10.16 -5.09 12.29
N ALA A 47 10.51 -5.71 11.16
CA ALA A 47 9.57 -6.32 10.22
C ALA A 47 8.57 -5.28 9.72
N VAL A 48 9.05 -4.05 9.50
CA VAL A 48 8.21 -2.98 9.01
C VAL A 48 8.20 -3.00 7.49
N ILE A 49 7.04 -2.81 6.90
CA ILE A 49 6.90 -2.71 5.45
C ILE A 49 7.36 -1.31 5.06
N GLU A 50 8.60 -1.21 4.61
CA GLU A 50 9.18 0.08 4.25
C GLU A 50 8.66 0.58 2.92
N ASP A 51 8.34 -0.34 2.03
CA ASP A 51 7.78 0.04 0.74
C ASP A 51 6.88 -1.11 0.28
N ILE A 52 5.84 -0.77 -0.47
CA ILE A 52 4.92 -1.75 -0.99
C ILE A 52 4.41 -1.23 -2.32
N SER A 53 4.36 -2.09 -3.31
CA SER A 53 3.85 -1.73 -4.61
C SER A 53 2.99 -2.87 -5.12
N TYR A 54 2.28 -2.65 -6.21
CA TYR A 54 1.41 -3.67 -6.75
C TYR A 54 1.35 -3.63 -8.26
N PHE A 55 0.85 -4.72 -8.82
CA PHE A 55 0.54 -4.77 -10.23
C PHE A 55 -0.81 -5.50 -10.30
N THR A 56 -1.73 -5.02 -11.12
CA THR A 56 -2.99 -5.70 -11.30
C THR A 56 -3.44 -5.55 -12.75
N THR A 57 -4.15 -6.56 -13.25
CA THR A 57 -4.76 -6.49 -14.56
C THR A 57 -6.23 -6.12 -14.41
N GLY A 58 -6.69 -5.84 -13.20
CA GLY A 58 -8.08 -5.53 -12.95
C GLY A 58 -8.48 -4.15 -13.41
N CYS A 59 -9.76 -3.88 -13.29
CA CYS A 59 -10.30 -2.60 -13.74
C CYS A 59 -9.99 -1.48 -12.74
N GLY A 60 -10.63 -0.34 -12.91
CA GLY A 60 -10.44 0.78 -12.00
C GLY A 60 -10.67 0.43 -10.55
N PHE A 61 -11.65 -0.45 -10.26
CA PHE A 61 -11.90 -0.86 -8.88
C PHE A 61 -10.73 -1.68 -8.35
N GLY A 62 -10.10 -2.51 -9.19
CA GLY A 62 -8.92 -3.26 -8.79
C GLY A 62 -7.78 -2.32 -8.48
N THR A 63 -7.55 -1.33 -9.35
CA THR A 63 -6.49 -0.35 -9.16
C THR A 63 -6.72 0.46 -7.89
N ALA A 64 -7.92 0.99 -7.71
CA ALA A 64 -8.22 1.79 -6.54
C ALA A 64 -8.07 0.99 -5.25
N THR A 65 -8.53 -0.27 -5.27
CA THR A 65 -8.46 -1.12 -4.09
C THR A 65 -7.01 -1.42 -3.74
N CYS A 66 -6.19 -1.74 -4.72
CA CYS A 66 -4.78 -2.03 -4.45
C CYS A 66 -4.05 -0.78 -3.96
N SER A 67 -4.39 0.41 -4.50
CA SER A 67 -3.80 1.64 -4.02
C SER A 67 -4.16 1.89 -2.56
N LEU A 68 -5.39 1.55 -2.16
CA LEU A 68 -5.78 1.69 -0.76
C LEU A 68 -5.01 0.73 0.13
N VAL A 69 -4.77 -0.49 -0.35
CA VAL A 69 -3.98 -1.46 0.41
C VAL A 69 -2.57 -0.90 0.61
N VAL A 70 -1.98 -0.30 -0.43
CA VAL A 70 -0.66 0.30 -0.31
C VAL A 70 -0.67 1.39 0.76
N GLU A 71 -1.68 2.27 0.71
CA GLU A 71 -1.76 3.35 1.69
C GLU A 71 -1.94 2.82 3.12
N LEU A 72 -2.70 1.75 3.29
CA LEU A 72 -2.95 1.22 4.61
C LEU A 72 -1.81 0.37 5.15
N ALA A 73 -1.07 -0.30 4.29
CA ALA A 73 -0.04 -1.22 4.73
C ALA A 73 1.35 -0.60 4.87
N LYS A 74 1.63 0.47 4.12
CA LYS A 74 2.97 1.04 4.15
C LYS A 74 3.27 1.60 5.54
N GLY A 75 4.40 1.26 6.07
CA GLY A 75 4.82 1.71 7.39
C GLY A 75 4.32 0.82 8.54
N LYS A 76 3.50 -0.19 8.24
CA LYS A 76 3.05 -1.10 9.28
C LYS A 76 3.97 -2.29 9.34
N THR A 77 3.95 -2.99 10.46
CA THR A 77 4.72 -4.24 10.54
C THR A 77 3.94 -5.31 9.78
N ILE A 78 4.62 -6.42 9.50
CA ILE A 78 3.99 -7.55 8.83
C ILE A 78 2.75 -8.00 9.62
N ASP A 79 2.85 -8.07 10.94
CA ASP A 79 1.71 -8.51 11.74
C ASP A 79 0.58 -7.50 11.72
N GLU A 80 0.89 -6.21 11.76
CA GLU A 80 -0.14 -5.18 11.70
C GLU A 80 -0.83 -5.19 10.34
N ALA A 81 -0.06 -5.37 9.27
CA ALA A 81 -0.64 -5.41 7.93
C ALA A 81 -1.57 -6.61 7.77
N ALA A 82 -1.29 -7.70 8.48
CA ALA A 82 -2.13 -8.88 8.40
C ALA A 82 -3.51 -8.65 9.02
N THR A 83 -3.68 -7.60 9.80
CA THR A 83 -4.96 -7.32 10.43
C THR A 83 -5.85 -6.37 9.61
N ILE A 84 -5.34 -5.87 8.47
CA ILE A 84 -6.16 -5.01 7.63
C ILE A 84 -7.32 -5.84 7.10
N SER A 85 -8.53 -5.35 7.27
CA SER A 85 -9.72 -6.09 6.87
C SER A 85 -10.37 -5.49 5.64
N ALA A 86 -11.26 -6.26 5.03
CA ALA A 86 -12.03 -5.77 3.89
C ALA A 86 -12.84 -4.54 4.31
N GLY A 87 -13.35 -4.54 5.54
CA GLY A 87 -14.09 -3.41 6.05
C GLY A 87 -13.25 -2.14 6.13
N ASP A 88 -11.96 -2.30 6.49
CA ASP A 88 -11.07 -1.14 6.57
C ASP A 88 -10.92 -0.52 5.18
N ILE A 89 -10.82 -1.33 4.15
CA ILE A 89 -10.69 -0.85 2.78
C ILE A 89 -12.01 -0.22 2.33
N GLU A 90 -13.11 -0.88 2.59
CA GLU A 90 -14.41 -0.38 2.22
C GLU A 90 -14.69 0.97 2.83
N ASN A 91 -14.32 1.15 4.09
CA ASN A 91 -14.54 2.40 4.78
C ASN A 91 -13.75 3.55 4.16
N GLN A 92 -12.64 3.27 3.52
CA GLN A 92 -11.85 4.31 2.88
C GLN A 92 -12.58 4.93 1.70
N LEU A 93 -13.50 4.21 1.08
CA LEU A 93 -14.28 4.71 -0.04
C LEU A 93 -15.75 4.92 0.32
N ASP A 94 -16.07 4.81 1.60
CA ASP A 94 -17.44 4.97 2.06
C ASP A 94 -18.36 3.97 1.31
N GLY A 95 -17.87 2.76 1.17
CA GLY A 95 -18.65 1.68 0.55
C GLY A 95 -18.27 1.39 -0.89
N TYR A 96 -18.64 0.24 -1.36
CA TYR A 96 -18.44 -0.20 -2.74
C TYR A 96 -19.80 -0.54 -3.35
N PRO A 97 -19.91 -0.40 -4.67
CA PRO A 97 -21.15 -0.83 -5.33
C PRO A 97 -21.35 -2.33 -5.10
N GLU A 98 -22.59 -2.75 -5.07
CA GLU A 98 -22.93 -4.13 -4.77
C GLU A 98 -22.15 -5.15 -5.59
N LYS A 99 -21.97 -4.91 -6.86
CA LYS A 99 -21.27 -5.85 -7.72
C LYS A 99 -19.77 -5.80 -7.59
N LYS A 100 -19.24 -4.92 -6.75
CA LYS A 100 -17.81 -4.76 -6.58
C LYS A 100 -17.38 -5.00 -5.14
N LYS A 101 -18.26 -5.54 -4.33
CA LYS A 101 -17.96 -5.71 -2.91
C LYS A 101 -16.87 -6.71 -2.58
N ASP A 102 -16.53 -7.57 -3.49
CA ASP A 102 -15.50 -8.57 -3.24
C ASP A 102 -14.10 -8.10 -3.63
N TYR A 103 -13.97 -6.88 -4.20
CA TYR A 103 -12.66 -6.39 -4.57
C TYR A 103 -11.71 -6.23 -3.38
N PRO A 104 -12.17 -5.71 -2.22
CA PRO A 104 -11.28 -5.63 -1.08
C PRO A 104 -10.71 -6.99 -0.66
N GLU A 105 -11.54 -8.02 -0.68
CA GLU A 105 -11.08 -9.35 -0.29
C GLU A 105 -10.08 -9.91 -1.27
N ARG A 106 -10.26 -9.68 -2.56
CA ARG A 106 -9.34 -10.17 -3.56
C ARG A 106 -7.95 -9.55 -3.37
N ALA A 107 -7.91 -8.24 -3.12
CA ALA A 107 -6.65 -7.56 -2.92
C ALA A 107 -5.98 -8.06 -1.65
N LEU A 108 -6.77 -8.30 -0.59
CA LEU A 108 -6.21 -8.79 0.66
C LEU A 108 -5.67 -10.21 0.53
N GLU A 109 -6.27 -11.04 -0.33
CA GLU A 109 -5.76 -12.38 -0.56
C GLU A 109 -4.33 -12.28 -1.11
N ALA A 110 -4.11 -11.39 -2.08
CA ALA A 110 -2.78 -11.22 -2.63
C ALA A 110 -1.82 -10.66 -1.59
N LEU A 111 -2.28 -9.73 -0.76
CA LEU A 111 -1.45 -9.17 0.29
C LEU A 111 -1.05 -10.27 1.28
N HIS A 112 -2.00 -11.11 1.68
CA HIS A 112 -1.70 -12.17 2.64
C HIS A 112 -0.71 -13.18 2.07
N VAL A 113 -0.80 -13.47 0.77
CA VAL A 113 0.18 -14.34 0.14
C VAL A 113 1.58 -13.71 0.25
N ALA A 114 1.67 -12.39 0.05
CA ALA A 114 2.96 -11.71 0.16
C ALA A 114 3.49 -11.72 1.60
N LEU A 115 2.59 -11.53 2.58
CA LEU A 115 3.00 -11.56 3.99
C LEU A 115 3.47 -12.95 4.38
N ASP A 116 2.78 -13.98 3.90
CA ASP A 116 3.16 -15.35 4.18
C ASP A 116 4.45 -15.70 3.45
N ASP A 117 4.68 -15.14 2.28
CA ASP A 117 5.93 -15.37 1.55
C ASP A 117 7.10 -14.84 2.38
N TYR A 118 6.93 -13.68 3.02
CA TYR A 118 7.97 -13.15 3.89
C TYR A 118 8.22 -14.11 5.05
N ARG A 119 7.18 -14.57 5.70
CA ARG A 119 7.31 -15.47 6.84
C ARG A 119 7.97 -16.77 6.44
N GLY A 120 7.62 -17.30 5.28
CA GLY A 120 8.23 -18.52 4.78
C GLY A 120 9.70 -18.35 4.47
N LYS A 121 10.07 -17.17 3.93
CA LYS A 121 11.47 -16.92 3.61
C LYS A 121 12.32 -16.75 4.85
N VAL A 122 11.74 -16.18 5.91
CA VAL A 122 12.43 -16.06 7.18
C VAL A 122 12.68 -17.44 7.74
N THR A 123 11.66 -18.30 7.74
CA THR A 123 11.77 -19.66 8.25
C THR A 123 12.82 -20.45 7.44
N ALA A 124 12.86 -20.25 6.15
CA ALA A 124 13.80 -20.95 5.29
C ALA A 124 15.21 -20.35 5.35
N GLY A 125 15.37 -19.20 6.00
CA GLY A 125 16.68 -18.54 6.08
C GLY A 125 17.05 -17.76 4.82
N SER A 126 16.11 -17.57 3.90
CA SER A 126 16.38 -16.83 2.67
C SER A 126 16.48 -15.34 2.89
N VAL A 127 15.80 -14.80 3.89
CA VAL A 127 15.91 -13.40 4.26
C VAL A 127 16.07 -13.33 5.77
N PRO A 128 16.64 -12.24 6.28
CA PRO A 128 16.82 -12.11 7.71
C PRO A 128 15.47 -12.00 8.41
N ASP A 129 15.45 -12.39 9.69
CA ASP A 129 14.26 -12.20 10.48
C ASP A 129 14.26 -10.76 10.96
N TYR A 130 13.70 -9.89 10.19
CA TYR A 130 13.68 -8.47 10.50
C TYR A 130 12.90 -8.16 11.79
N ALA A 131 12.04 -9.08 12.22
CA ALA A 131 11.28 -8.83 13.43
C ALA A 131 12.17 -8.79 14.66
N THR A 132 13.32 -9.45 14.63
CA THR A 132 14.23 -9.45 15.77
C THR A 132 15.19 -8.26 15.73
N MET A 133 15.18 -7.45 14.68
CA MET A 133 16.03 -6.30 14.59
C MET A 133 15.34 -5.08 15.13
N PRO A 134 16.04 -4.20 15.82
CA PRO A 134 15.40 -3.01 16.35
C PRO A 134 14.87 -2.15 15.23
N ARG A 135 13.67 -1.65 15.40
CA ARG A 135 13.09 -0.77 14.43
C ARG A 135 13.88 0.50 14.37
N ALA A 136 14.19 0.94 13.19
CA ALA A 136 14.93 2.16 13.02
C ALA A 136 14.06 3.27 13.54
N GLU A 137 14.63 4.21 14.29
CA GLU A 137 13.90 5.26 14.80
C GLU A 137 13.50 6.08 13.72
N SER A 138 12.32 6.16 13.38
CA SER A 138 11.94 6.93 12.33
C SER A 138 12.01 8.32 12.69
N PRO A 139 12.48 9.11 11.93
CA PRO A 139 12.55 10.49 12.14
C PRO A 139 11.13 10.88 12.12
N ALA A 140 10.80 11.77 12.87
CA ALA A 140 9.53 12.24 12.93
C ALA A 140 9.12 12.46 11.56
N PRO A 141 8.00 12.16 11.23
CA PRO A 141 7.51 12.33 9.94
C PRO A 141 7.71 13.70 9.57
N ALA A 142 8.24 13.80 8.57
CA ALA A 142 8.47 15.01 8.10
C ALA A 142 7.22 15.64 8.12
N PRO A 143 7.19 16.46 8.59
CA PRO A 143 6.03 17.13 8.66
C PRO A 143 5.65 17.47 7.39
N SER A 144 5.62 17.12 7.06
CA SER A 144 5.39 17.38 6.20
C SER A 144 5.07 18.04 5.59
N ASN A 145 5.01 18.11 5.64
CA ASN A 145 4.75 18.56 5.20
C ASN A 145 4.62 19.40 4.90
N ALA A 146 4.88 19.60 5.15
CA ALA A 146 4.78 20.34 5.08
C ALA A 146 4.62 21.14 4.46
N ALA A 147 4.56 21.21 4.26
CA ALA A 147 4.38 21.82 3.75
C ALA A 147 4.14 22.45 3.14
N PRO A 148 4.03 22.79 3.01
CA PRO A 148 3.78 23.42 2.43
C PRO A 148 3.74 24.21 1.93
N SER A 149 3.77 24.35 1.85
CA SER A 149 3.73 25.03 1.40
C SER A 149 3.97 25.85 1.23
N PRO A 150 4.10 26.00 1.38
CA PRO A 150 4.34 27.07 1.30
C PRO A 150 4.65 27.61 0.38
N ASN A 151 4.93 26.94 -0.07
CA ASN A 151 5.20 27.35 -1.02
C ASN A 151 4.77 28.43 -1.43
N GLY A 152 4.19 28.42 -1.59
CA GLY A 152 3.70 29.45 -2.18
C GLY A 152 3.97 30.63 -1.44
N ASP A 153 3.92 30.49 -0.30
CA ASP A 153 4.14 31.51 0.48
C ASP A 153 5.36 32.18 0.25
N ALA A 154 6.34 31.48 0.14
CA ALA A 154 7.55 32.09 -0.07
C ALA A 154 7.45 32.90 -1.25
N GLY A 155 6.85 32.44 -2.19
CA GLY A 155 6.74 33.15 -3.36
C GLY A 155 6.17 34.44 -3.12
N LYS A 156 5.19 34.53 -2.40
CA LYS A 156 4.62 35.69 -2.19
C LYS A 156 5.46 36.59 -1.52
N GLN A 157 6.19 36.16 -0.63
CA GLN A 157 6.97 36.98 0.02
C GLN A 157 7.80 37.76 -0.83
N LEU A 158 8.46 37.17 -1.67
CA LEU A 158 9.26 37.84 -2.50
C LEU A 158 8.67 38.90 -3.16
N ILE A 159 7.61 38.69 -3.61
CA ILE A 159 6.97 39.63 -4.29
C ILE A 159 6.93 40.89 -3.64
N LYS A 160 6.71 40.98 -2.49
CA LYS A 160 6.59 42.15 -1.91
C LYS A 160 7.72 42.96 -1.90
N LEU A 161 8.77 42.46 -1.96
CA LEU A 161 9.84 43.20 -1.94
C LEU A 161 9.99 44.17 -2.92
N ARG A 162 9.56 44.17 -3.83
CA ARG A 162 9.76 45.01 -4.83
C ARG A 162 9.18 45.99 -4.80
#